data_e7bff309a4e235b8b441bf9c888c7413
#
_entry.id   e7bff309a4e235b8b441bf9c888c7413
#
_cell.length_a   1.000
_cell.length_b   1.000
_cell.length_c   1.000
_cell.angle_alpha   90.00
_cell.angle_beta   90.00
_cell.angle_gamma   90.00
#
_symmetry.space_group_name_H-M   'P 1'
#
loop_
_entity.id
_entity.type
_entity.pdbx_description
1 polymer ?
#
loop_
_entity_poly.entity_id
_entity_poly.type
_entity_poly.pdbx_seq_one_letter_code
_entity_poly.pdbx_strand_id
1 'polypeptide(L)'
;NKVRTYLPEDQVQRINEAAEFGASAHQGQKRLSGEPYISHPVAAADILADLHLDADTIVGAILHDVIEDTPIAKEEIAARFGNDVAEIVDGVTKLDHIRFKNREEAQAESFRKMLLAMVRDLRVMLVKLADRTHNLRTIEAMAPAKRRQVARETLDIYAPVAERLGLYAMKLELEDLGFRTLY
;
A
#
# COMPACT_ATOMS: atom_id res chain seq x y z
N ASN A 1 6.08 -5.18 -16.58
CA ASN A 1 6.17 -4.65 -17.97
C ASN A 1 5.30 -3.40 -18.25
N LYS A 2 4.27 -3.10 -17.44
CA LYS A 2 3.39 -1.93 -17.62
C LYS A 2 4.17 -0.60 -17.56
N VAL A 3 5.06 -0.43 -16.59
CA VAL A 3 5.83 0.80 -16.39
C VAL A 3 6.67 1.21 -17.62
N ARG A 4 7.11 0.24 -18.44
CA ARG A 4 7.85 0.50 -19.68
C ARG A 4 7.04 1.24 -20.76
N THR A 5 5.74 1.29 -20.62
CA THR A 5 4.87 1.99 -21.59
C THR A 5 4.87 3.50 -21.39
N TYR A 6 5.30 4.00 -20.22
CA TYR A 6 5.22 5.41 -19.87
C TYR A 6 6.43 5.96 -19.10
N LEU A 7 7.32 5.10 -18.55
CA LEU A 7 8.54 5.54 -17.87
C LEU A 7 9.79 5.30 -18.73
N PRO A 8 10.80 6.16 -18.62
CA PRO A 8 12.09 5.95 -19.27
C PRO A 8 12.84 4.76 -18.68
N GLU A 9 13.78 4.17 -19.45
CA GLU A 9 14.42 2.90 -19.11
C GLU A 9 15.24 2.96 -17.80
N ASP A 10 15.87 4.09 -17.49
CA ASP A 10 16.59 4.30 -16.22
C ASP A 10 15.67 4.19 -15.00
N GLN A 11 14.45 4.73 -15.09
CA GLN A 11 13.45 4.60 -14.04
C GLN A 11 12.89 3.18 -13.94
N VAL A 12 12.71 2.50 -15.07
CA VAL A 12 12.33 1.08 -15.10
C VAL A 12 13.39 0.22 -14.43
N GLN A 13 14.67 0.48 -14.69
CA GLN A 13 15.77 -0.23 -14.04
C GLN A 13 15.74 -0.03 -12.52
N ARG A 14 15.53 1.21 -12.05
CA ARG A 14 15.41 1.52 -10.63
C ARG A 14 14.24 0.78 -9.95
N ILE A 15 13.11 0.63 -10.65
CA ILE A 15 11.96 -0.17 -10.18
C ILE A 15 12.34 -1.66 -10.06
N ASN A 16 13.08 -2.21 -11.02
CA ASN A 16 13.56 -3.60 -10.96
C ASN A 16 14.53 -3.80 -9.79
N GLU A 17 15.46 -2.87 -9.56
CA GLU A 17 16.39 -2.89 -8.42
C GLU A 17 15.63 -2.87 -7.08
N ALA A 18 14.54 -2.09 -7.00
CA ALA A 18 13.68 -2.07 -5.82
C ALA A 18 12.95 -3.39 -5.60
N ALA A 19 12.50 -4.05 -6.67
CA ALA A 19 11.86 -5.36 -6.59
C ALA A 19 12.85 -6.45 -6.12
N GLU A 20 14.07 -6.44 -6.61
CA GLU A 20 15.14 -7.35 -6.17
C GLU A 20 15.52 -7.10 -4.70
N PHE A 21 15.65 -5.84 -4.32
CA PHE A 21 15.93 -5.45 -2.95
C PHE A 21 14.81 -5.86 -1.99
N GLY A 22 13.56 -5.60 -2.33
CA GLY A 22 12.39 -6.01 -1.56
C GLY A 22 12.29 -7.54 -1.44
N ALA A 23 12.57 -8.28 -2.52
CA ALA A 23 12.59 -9.74 -2.50
C ALA A 23 13.69 -10.28 -1.56
N SER A 24 14.86 -9.67 -1.55
CA SER A 24 15.95 -10.01 -0.64
C SER A 24 15.59 -9.67 0.82
N ALA A 25 15.01 -8.50 1.06
CA ALA A 25 14.59 -8.05 2.38
C ALA A 25 13.57 -9.00 3.03
N HIS A 26 12.61 -9.47 2.25
CA HIS A 26 11.56 -10.41 2.68
C HIS A 26 11.90 -11.89 2.44
N GLN A 27 13.19 -12.21 2.25
CA GLN A 27 13.61 -13.58 1.97
C GLN A 27 13.15 -14.55 3.07
N GLY A 28 12.47 -15.64 2.66
CA GLY A 28 11.93 -16.64 3.58
C GLY A 28 10.58 -16.29 4.19
N GLN A 29 10.11 -15.06 4.07
CA GLN A 29 8.77 -14.67 4.51
C GLN A 29 7.71 -15.11 3.48
N LYS A 30 6.54 -15.52 3.98
CA LYS A 30 5.40 -15.95 3.16
C LYS A 30 4.11 -15.26 3.61
N ARG A 31 3.23 -15.02 2.65
CA ARG A 31 1.85 -14.62 2.90
C ARG A 31 1.05 -15.76 3.53
N LEU A 32 -0.11 -15.45 4.09
CA LEU A 32 -1.06 -16.47 4.60
C LEU A 32 -1.53 -17.44 3.48
N SER A 33 -1.50 -17.02 2.21
CA SER A 33 -1.75 -17.85 1.03
C SER A 33 -0.63 -18.84 0.71
N GLY A 34 0.55 -18.70 1.35
CA GLY A 34 1.73 -19.53 1.10
C GLY A 34 2.70 -18.98 0.04
N GLU A 35 2.33 -17.93 -0.67
CA GLU A 35 3.17 -17.28 -1.67
C GLU A 35 4.34 -16.50 -1.02
N PRO A 36 5.45 -16.27 -1.76
CA PRO A 36 6.51 -15.38 -1.30
C PRO A 36 5.95 -13.99 -0.95
N TYR A 37 6.40 -13.39 0.16
CA TYR A 37 5.85 -12.12 0.64
C TYR A 37 5.92 -11.00 -0.41
N ILE A 38 7.00 -10.93 -1.18
CA ILE A 38 7.23 -9.91 -2.21
C ILE A 38 6.12 -9.84 -3.28
N SER A 39 5.35 -10.92 -3.48
CA SER A 39 4.24 -10.91 -4.44
C SER A 39 3.21 -9.83 -4.15
N HIS A 40 3.00 -9.50 -2.86
CA HIS A 40 2.06 -8.49 -2.43
C HIS A 40 2.52 -7.05 -2.75
N PRO A 41 3.70 -6.57 -2.32
CA PRO A 41 4.16 -5.23 -2.68
C PRO A 41 4.26 -5.00 -4.19
N VAL A 42 4.69 -6.02 -4.93
CA VAL A 42 4.74 -5.95 -6.41
C VAL A 42 3.34 -5.82 -7.01
N ALA A 43 2.35 -6.54 -6.48
CA ALA A 43 0.95 -6.40 -6.93
C ALA A 43 0.35 -5.03 -6.57
N ALA A 44 0.67 -4.47 -5.41
CA ALA A 44 0.29 -3.09 -5.06
C ALA A 44 0.93 -2.07 -6.02
N ALA A 45 2.20 -2.24 -6.35
CA ALA A 45 2.89 -1.41 -7.35
C ALA A 45 2.28 -1.55 -8.75
N ASP A 46 1.83 -2.74 -9.14
CA ASP A 46 1.14 -2.99 -10.43
C ASP A 46 -0.20 -2.24 -10.53
N ILE A 47 -0.95 -2.14 -9.44
CA ILE A 47 -2.18 -1.32 -9.36
C ILE A 47 -1.85 0.17 -9.59
N LEU A 48 -0.76 0.68 -9.01
CA LEU A 48 -0.34 2.07 -9.20
C LEU A 48 0.23 2.32 -10.61
N ALA A 49 0.84 1.32 -11.22
CA ALA A 49 1.30 1.38 -12.61
C ALA A 49 0.12 1.52 -13.60
N ASP A 50 -1.05 0.94 -13.31
CA ASP A 50 -2.27 1.16 -14.09
C ASP A 50 -2.76 2.63 -14.03
N LEU A 51 -2.42 3.35 -12.97
CA LEU A 51 -2.69 4.78 -12.82
C LEU A 51 -1.57 5.66 -13.40
N HIS A 52 -0.56 5.08 -14.06
CA HIS A 52 0.60 5.77 -14.65
C HIS A 52 1.36 6.69 -13.66
N LEU A 53 1.53 6.23 -12.41
CA LEU A 53 2.23 7.01 -11.39
C LEU A 53 3.76 7.01 -11.61
N ASP A 54 4.42 8.00 -11.01
CA ASP A 54 5.86 8.19 -11.10
C ASP A 54 6.67 7.05 -10.46
N ALA A 55 7.96 6.98 -10.83
CA ALA A 55 8.84 5.91 -10.39
C ALA A 55 9.02 5.85 -8.87
N ASP A 56 9.08 6.99 -8.18
CA ASP A 56 9.24 7.04 -6.72
C ASP A 56 8.03 6.44 -6.00
N THR A 57 6.83 6.72 -6.51
CA THR A 57 5.59 6.12 -6.00
C THR A 57 5.57 4.61 -6.20
N ILE A 58 5.97 4.12 -7.38
CA ILE A 58 6.05 2.68 -7.69
C ILE A 58 7.09 1.99 -6.80
N VAL A 59 8.30 2.58 -6.67
CA VAL A 59 9.36 2.07 -5.79
C VAL A 59 8.90 2.08 -4.33
N GLY A 60 8.25 3.16 -3.88
CA GLY A 60 7.67 3.26 -2.55
C GLY A 60 6.65 2.16 -2.27
N ALA A 61 5.82 1.81 -3.25
CA ALA A 61 4.87 0.71 -3.14
C ALA A 61 5.55 -0.66 -3.04
N ILE A 62 6.62 -0.89 -3.81
CA ILE A 62 7.40 -2.15 -3.73
C ILE A 62 8.05 -2.32 -2.35
N LEU A 63 8.45 -1.22 -1.72
CA LEU A 63 9.21 -1.23 -0.47
C LEU A 63 8.37 -0.90 0.78
N HIS A 64 7.05 -0.70 0.65
CA HIS A 64 6.22 -0.12 1.70
C HIS A 64 6.25 -0.88 3.04
N ASP A 65 6.40 -2.20 3.01
CA ASP A 65 6.46 -3.06 4.20
C ASP A 65 7.89 -3.32 4.71
N VAL A 66 8.93 -2.87 3.99
CA VAL A 66 10.33 -3.20 4.32
C VAL A 66 10.73 -2.68 5.70
N ILE A 67 10.36 -1.44 6.06
CA ILE A 67 10.70 -0.85 7.37
C ILE A 67 9.93 -1.55 8.50
N GLU A 68 8.68 -1.97 8.27
CA GLU A 68 7.84 -2.57 9.30
C GLU A 68 8.20 -4.03 9.56
N ASP A 69 8.44 -4.80 8.50
CA ASP A 69 8.53 -6.26 8.56
C ASP A 69 9.96 -6.80 8.49
N THR A 70 10.97 -5.92 8.38
CA THR A 70 12.38 -6.32 8.28
C THR A 70 13.28 -5.44 9.15
N PRO A 71 14.56 -5.83 9.40
CA PRO A 71 15.51 -5.00 10.14
C PRO A 71 16.05 -3.77 9.37
N ILE A 72 15.63 -3.57 8.12
CA ILE A 72 16.12 -2.48 7.26
C ILE A 72 15.59 -1.15 7.77
N ALA A 73 16.50 -0.20 7.99
CA ALA A 73 16.18 1.14 8.45
C ALA A 73 15.83 2.08 7.29
N LYS A 74 15.09 3.16 7.60
CA LYS A 74 14.73 4.22 6.65
C LYS A 74 15.96 4.79 5.92
N GLU A 75 17.06 4.96 6.66
CA GLU A 75 18.31 5.53 6.16
C GLU A 75 18.92 4.67 5.02
N GLU A 76 18.76 3.35 5.09
CA GLU A 76 19.23 2.45 4.05
C GLU A 76 18.40 2.60 2.77
N ILE A 77 17.08 2.74 2.91
CA ILE A 77 16.18 3.03 1.77
C ILE A 77 16.54 4.39 1.16
N ALA A 78 16.77 5.42 1.99
CA ALA A 78 17.17 6.75 1.52
C ALA A 78 18.50 6.72 0.76
N ALA A 79 19.49 5.98 1.24
CA ALA A 79 20.79 5.87 0.59
C ALA A 79 20.72 5.17 -0.78
N ARG A 80 19.81 4.19 -0.94
CA ARG A 80 19.69 3.41 -2.18
C ARG A 80 18.72 4.00 -3.19
N PHE A 81 17.57 4.47 -2.72
CA PHE A 81 16.44 4.85 -3.57
C PHE A 81 16.06 6.33 -3.47
N GLY A 82 16.73 7.08 -2.60
CA GLY A 82 16.51 8.50 -2.40
C GLY A 82 15.55 8.81 -1.24
N ASN A 83 15.63 10.06 -0.77
CA ASN A 83 14.85 10.53 0.38
C ASN A 83 13.35 10.50 0.13
N ASP A 84 12.89 10.83 -1.08
CA ASP A 84 11.47 10.84 -1.42
C ASP A 84 10.84 9.45 -1.25
N VAL A 85 11.50 8.40 -1.75
CA VAL A 85 11.05 7.01 -1.55
C VAL A 85 11.04 6.64 -0.07
N ALA A 86 12.09 6.99 0.68
CA ALA A 86 12.16 6.71 2.12
C ALA A 86 11.05 7.41 2.91
N GLU A 87 10.69 8.65 2.55
CA GLU A 87 9.57 9.38 3.17
C GLU A 87 8.22 8.75 2.83
N ILE A 88 8.02 8.26 1.60
CA ILE A 88 6.80 7.52 1.22
C ILE A 88 6.66 6.26 2.08
N VAL A 89 7.72 5.43 2.16
CA VAL A 89 7.71 4.17 2.92
C VAL A 89 7.47 4.41 4.41
N ASP A 90 8.20 5.36 5.01
CA ASP A 90 8.03 5.76 6.41
C ASP A 90 6.61 6.31 6.69
N GLY A 91 6.06 7.08 5.75
CA GLY A 91 4.70 7.60 5.83
C GLY A 91 3.65 6.50 5.86
N VAL A 92 3.79 5.47 5.01
CA VAL A 92 2.90 4.30 4.98
C VAL A 92 2.99 3.53 6.29
N THR A 93 4.20 3.21 6.76
CA THR A 93 4.43 2.53 8.04
C THR A 93 3.77 3.28 9.22
N LYS A 94 3.89 4.60 9.26
CA LYS A 94 3.25 5.43 10.31
C LYS A 94 1.72 5.39 10.26
N LEU A 95 1.12 5.24 9.07
CA LEU A 95 -0.33 5.05 8.95
C LEU A 95 -0.78 3.70 9.51
N ASP A 96 0.03 2.64 9.37
CA ASP A 96 -0.30 1.30 9.84
C ASP A 96 -0.25 1.16 11.37
N HIS A 97 0.59 1.92 12.04
CA HIS A 97 0.69 1.94 13.51
C HIS A 97 -0.45 2.66 14.24
N ILE A 98 -1.48 3.13 13.52
CA ILE A 98 -2.63 3.80 14.11
C ILE A 98 -3.54 2.77 14.80
N ARG A 99 -3.50 2.68 16.13
CA ARG A 99 -4.40 1.84 16.95
C ARG A 99 -5.50 2.68 17.61
N PHE A 100 -6.72 2.15 17.62
CA PHE A 100 -7.91 2.85 18.11
C PHE A 100 -8.51 2.19 19.36
N LYS A 101 -9.06 3.01 20.28
CA LYS A 101 -9.68 2.53 21.52
C LYS A 101 -11.17 2.22 21.36
N ASN A 102 -11.88 2.89 20.48
CA ASN A 102 -13.28 2.62 20.14
C ASN A 102 -13.59 2.98 18.68
N ARG A 103 -14.76 2.57 18.16
CA ARG A 103 -15.08 2.57 16.73
C ARG A 103 -15.30 3.98 16.16
N GLU A 104 -16.02 4.85 16.87
CA GLU A 104 -16.37 6.20 16.34
C GLU A 104 -15.20 7.17 16.43
N GLU A 105 -14.46 7.17 17.54
CA GLU A 105 -13.21 7.94 17.67
C GLU A 105 -12.14 7.44 16.71
N ALA A 106 -12.10 6.10 16.49
CA ALA A 106 -11.22 5.46 15.53
C ALA A 106 -11.41 6.00 14.12
N GLN A 107 -12.65 6.10 13.65
CA GLN A 107 -12.97 6.52 12.31
C GLN A 107 -12.58 7.99 12.07
N ALA A 108 -12.94 8.89 13.00
CA ALA A 108 -12.61 10.31 12.91
C ALA A 108 -11.09 10.56 12.98
N GLU A 109 -10.39 9.87 13.88
CA GLU A 109 -8.95 10.04 14.07
C GLU A 109 -8.14 9.41 12.91
N SER A 110 -8.58 8.26 12.36
CA SER A 110 -8.01 7.67 11.15
C SER A 110 -8.12 8.63 9.97
N PHE A 111 -9.32 9.16 9.78
CA PHE A 111 -9.57 10.10 8.70
C PHE A 111 -8.71 11.36 8.84
N ARG A 112 -8.61 11.91 10.05
CA ARG A 112 -7.75 13.06 10.34
C ARG A 112 -6.27 12.79 10.04
N LYS A 113 -5.74 11.63 10.47
CA LYS A 113 -4.35 11.25 10.23
C LYS A 113 -4.06 10.98 8.77
N MET A 114 -5.00 10.37 8.04
CA MET A 114 -4.92 10.22 6.59
C MET A 114 -4.90 11.59 5.88
N LEU A 115 -5.74 12.53 6.30
CA LEU A 115 -5.70 13.90 5.77
C LEU A 115 -4.35 14.57 6.05
N LEU A 116 -3.78 14.42 7.24
CA LEU A 116 -2.48 14.98 7.57
C LEU A 116 -1.34 14.33 6.77
N ALA A 117 -1.42 13.03 6.51
CA ALA A 117 -0.46 12.34 5.65
C ALA A 117 -0.57 12.85 4.20
N MET A 118 -1.80 13.02 3.66
CA MET A 118 -2.03 13.57 2.32
C MET A 118 -1.52 15.01 2.17
N VAL A 119 -1.59 15.83 3.23
CA VAL A 119 -1.03 17.19 3.21
C VAL A 119 0.49 17.18 3.10
N ARG A 120 1.14 16.16 3.66
CA ARG A 120 2.60 15.99 3.56
C ARG A 120 3.03 15.42 2.21
N ASP A 121 2.44 14.30 1.84
CA ASP A 121 2.71 13.64 0.55
C ASP A 121 1.51 12.74 0.17
N LEU A 122 0.82 13.12 -0.90
CA LEU A 122 -0.34 12.37 -1.41
C LEU A 122 0.03 10.93 -1.83
N ARG A 123 1.28 10.72 -2.24
CA ARG A 123 1.78 9.41 -2.69
C ARG A 123 1.66 8.34 -1.60
N VAL A 124 1.85 8.72 -0.32
CA VAL A 124 1.63 7.83 0.83
C VAL A 124 0.23 7.23 0.83
N MET A 125 -0.79 8.05 0.54
CA MET A 125 -2.17 7.59 0.51
C MET A 125 -2.46 6.72 -0.72
N LEU A 126 -1.87 7.05 -1.87
CA LEU A 126 -1.99 6.24 -3.09
C LEU A 126 -1.41 4.83 -2.89
N VAL A 127 -0.23 4.73 -2.27
CA VAL A 127 0.38 3.44 -1.90
C VAL A 127 -0.54 2.68 -0.94
N LYS A 128 -1.07 3.34 0.09
CA LYS A 128 -1.95 2.70 1.07
C LYS A 128 -3.27 2.22 0.48
N LEU A 129 -3.84 2.94 -0.49
CA LEU A 129 -5.03 2.51 -1.22
C LEU A 129 -4.74 1.29 -2.10
N ALA A 130 -3.60 1.24 -2.77
CA ALA A 130 -3.18 0.09 -3.58
C ALA A 130 -2.92 -1.15 -2.71
N ASP A 131 -2.23 -0.99 -1.56
CA ASP A 131 -2.05 -2.04 -0.55
C ASP A 131 -3.42 -2.59 -0.09
N ARG A 132 -4.34 -1.72 0.30
CA ARG A 132 -5.70 -2.11 0.76
C ARG A 132 -6.47 -2.85 -0.34
N THR A 133 -6.39 -2.39 -1.59
CA THR A 133 -7.04 -3.03 -2.73
C THR A 133 -6.51 -4.45 -2.93
N HIS A 134 -5.18 -4.65 -2.91
CA HIS A 134 -4.61 -5.98 -3.04
C HIS A 134 -4.94 -6.88 -1.84
N ASN A 135 -4.93 -6.36 -0.62
CA ASN A 135 -5.33 -7.10 0.57
C ASN A 135 -6.79 -7.60 0.49
N LEU A 136 -7.71 -6.82 -0.08
CA LEU A 136 -9.08 -7.28 -0.33
C LEU A 136 -9.17 -8.33 -1.44
N ARG A 137 -8.40 -8.20 -2.52
CA ARG A 137 -8.34 -9.23 -3.58
C ARG A 137 -7.87 -10.58 -3.06
N THR A 138 -7.07 -10.61 -2.01
CA THR A 138 -6.48 -11.82 -1.40
C THR A 138 -7.04 -12.15 -0.02
N ILE A 139 -8.19 -11.58 0.35
CA ILE A 139 -8.73 -11.62 1.71
C ILE A 139 -9.14 -13.02 2.17
N GLU A 140 -9.39 -13.93 1.22
CA GLU A 140 -9.81 -15.32 1.47
C GLU A 140 -8.84 -16.10 2.39
N ALA A 141 -7.55 -15.78 2.36
CA ALA A 141 -6.54 -16.41 3.21
C ALA A 141 -6.62 -15.99 4.69
N MET A 142 -7.35 -14.90 5.02
CA MET A 142 -7.46 -14.39 6.39
C MET A 142 -8.57 -15.11 7.18
N ALA A 143 -8.44 -15.12 8.51
CA ALA A 143 -9.48 -15.61 9.40
C ALA A 143 -10.79 -14.78 9.26
N PRO A 144 -11.99 -15.40 9.37
CA PRO A 144 -13.27 -14.72 9.11
C PRO A 144 -13.50 -13.43 9.91
N ALA A 145 -13.08 -13.39 11.18
CA ALA A 145 -13.20 -12.18 12.00
C ALA A 145 -12.33 -11.02 11.45
N LYS A 146 -11.10 -11.33 11.00
CA LYS A 146 -10.19 -10.35 10.41
C LYS A 146 -10.69 -9.85 9.06
N ARG A 147 -11.23 -10.74 8.21
CA ARG A 147 -11.86 -10.36 6.93
C ARG A 147 -12.95 -9.29 7.15
N ARG A 148 -13.86 -9.53 8.09
CA ARG A 148 -14.94 -8.58 8.39
C ARG A 148 -14.43 -7.24 8.91
N GLN A 149 -13.37 -7.26 9.72
CA GLN A 149 -12.73 -6.03 10.19
C GLN A 149 -12.16 -5.23 9.03
N VAL A 150 -11.33 -5.87 8.20
CA VAL A 150 -10.70 -5.24 7.02
C VAL A 150 -11.74 -4.69 6.05
N ALA A 151 -12.80 -5.45 5.78
CA ALA A 151 -13.88 -5.01 4.89
C ALA A 151 -14.63 -3.78 5.43
N ARG A 152 -14.95 -3.75 6.73
CA ARG A 152 -15.57 -2.57 7.37
C ARG A 152 -14.70 -1.34 7.31
N GLU A 153 -13.42 -1.46 7.70
CA GLU A 153 -12.47 -0.35 7.60
C GLU A 153 -12.37 0.17 6.16
N THR A 154 -12.41 -0.73 5.19
CA THR A 154 -12.36 -0.35 3.77
C THR A 154 -13.57 0.48 3.37
N LEU A 155 -14.78 0.04 3.72
CA LEU A 155 -16.02 0.76 3.39
C LEU A 155 -16.16 2.06 4.19
N ASP A 156 -15.75 2.06 5.45
CA ASP A 156 -15.90 3.21 6.33
C ASP A 156 -14.86 4.32 6.07
N ILE A 157 -13.67 3.97 5.56
CA ILE A 157 -12.53 4.90 5.47
C ILE A 157 -11.93 4.94 4.05
N TYR A 158 -11.46 3.82 3.51
CA TYR A 158 -10.63 3.81 2.29
C TYR A 158 -11.42 4.10 1.02
N ALA A 159 -12.63 3.56 0.87
CA ALA A 159 -13.48 3.85 -0.28
C ALA A 159 -13.90 5.34 -0.33
N PRO A 160 -14.34 5.99 0.77
CA PRO A 160 -14.55 7.43 0.80
C PRO A 160 -13.31 8.27 0.50
N VAL A 161 -12.10 7.83 0.89
CA VAL A 161 -10.85 8.52 0.55
C VAL A 161 -10.57 8.40 -0.94
N ALA A 162 -10.70 7.21 -1.53
CA ALA A 162 -10.53 7.01 -2.97
C ALA A 162 -11.49 7.88 -3.79
N GLU A 163 -12.75 8.02 -3.34
CA GLU A 163 -13.74 8.90 -3.97
C GLU A 163 -13.30 10.37 -3.95
N ARG A 164 -12.83 10.88 -2.80
CA ARG A 164 -12.35 12.26 -2.67
C ARG A 164 -11.12 12.55 -3.52
N LEU A 165 -10.30 11.55 -3.79
CA LEU A 165 -9.14 11.66 -4.68
C LEU A 165 -9.51 11.48 -6.17
N GLY A 166 -10.79 11.25 -6.49
CA GLY A 166 -11.26 11.03 -7.85
C GLY A 166 -10.89 9.65 -8.42
N LEU A 167 -10.44 8.71 -7.58
CA LEU A 167 -10.08 7.34 -7.97
C LEU A 167 -11.32 6.44 -8.03
N TYR A 168 -12.28 6.80 -8.87
CA TYR A 168 -13.60 6.15 -8.91
C TYR A 168 -13.55 4.65 -9.23
N ALA A 169 -12.68 4.22 -10.13
CA ALA A 169 -12.55 2.79 -10.44
C ALA A 169 -12.07 2.00 -9.20
N MET A 170 -11.08 2.52 -8.50
CA MET A 170 -10.58 1.91 -7.26
C MET A 170 -11.64 1.95 -6.15
N LYS A 171 -12.35 3.07 -6.00
CA LYS A 171 -13.47 3.20 -5.05
C LYS A 171 -14.53 2.13 -5.27
N LEU A 172 -14.98 1.94 -6.51
CA LEU A 172 -15.98 0.93 -6.85
C LEU A 172 -15.49 -0.49 -6.56
N GLU A 173 -14.24 -0.78 -6.86
CA GLU A 173 -13.63 -2.08 -6.53
C GLU A 173 -13.55 -2.32 -5.03
N LEU A 174 -13.10 -1.31 -4.25
CA LEU A 174 -13.04 -1.40 -2.79
C LEU A 174 -14.43 -1.63 -2.17
N GLU A 175 -15.45 -0.96 -2.69
CA GLU A 175 -16.84 -1.16 -2.26
C GLU A 175 -17.36 -2.58 -2.59
N ASP A 176 -17.20 -3.03 -3.83
CA ASP A 176 -17.65 -4.36 -4.28
C ASP A 176 -17.00 -5.48 -3.46
N LEU A 177 -15.66 -5.47 -3.33
CA LEU A 177 -14.92 -6.44 -2.55
C LEU A 177 -15.26 -6.38 -1.05
N GLY A 178 -15.42 -5.17 -0.50
CA GLY A 178 -15.82 -4.96 0.89
C GLY A 178 -17.21 -5.50 1.19
N PHE A 179 -18.19 -5.21 0.34
CA PHE A 179 -19.56 -5.72 0.48
C PHE A 179 -19.62 -7.24 0.38
N ARG A 180 -19.00 -7.84 -0.64
CA ARG A 180 -18.94 -9.32 -0.80
C ARG A 180 -18.30 -10.01 0.40
N THR A 181 -17.39 -9.33 1.09
CA THR A 181 -16.73 -9.90 2.28
C THR A 181 -17.61 -9.83 3.52
N LEU A 182 -18.54 -8.88 3.58
CA LEU A 182 -19.43 -8.70 4.75
C LEU A 182 -20.73 -9.49 4.63
N TYR A 183 -21.22 -9.70 3.41
CA TYR A 183 -22.52 -10.30 3.09
C TYR A 183 -22.39 -11.46 2.10
#